data_07db63b489cf0c0ed44e1e7d4cbb05e5
#
_entry.id   07db63b489cf0c0ed44e1e7d4cbb05e5
#
_cell.length_a   1.000
_cell.length_b   1.000
_cell.length_c   1.000
_cell.angle_alpha   90.00
_cell.angle_beta   90.00
_cell.angle_gamma   90.00
#
_symmetry.space_group_name_H-M   'P 1'
#
loop_
_entity.id
_entity.type
_entity.pdbx_description
1 polymer ?
#
loop_
_entity_poly.entity_id
_entity_poly.type
_entity_poly.pdbx_seq_one_letter_code
_entity_poly.pdbx_strand_id
1 'polypeptide(L)' 'MRTITSFEELPLVLHVKDLAEALSISKNTAYALVRSGQIRSIRTGRTYSIPKDAVIKYLSQA' A
#
# COMPACT_ATOMS: atom_id res chain seq x y z
N MET A 1 -2.44 -19.90 -3.95
CA MET A 1 -2.02 -18.56 -3.66
C MET A 1 -2.83 -17.95 -2.55
N ARG A 2 -2.19 -17.28 -1.70
CA ARG A 2 -2.86 -16.75 -0.54
C ARG A 2 -2.92 -15.24 -0.61
N THR A 3 -4.08 -14.71 -0.36
CA THR A 3 -4.25 -13.28 -0.29
C THR A 3 -4.43 -12.87 1.16
N ILE A 4 -4.22 -11.60 1.42
CA ILE A 4 -4.45 -11.06 2.74
C ILE A 4 -5.95 -11.05 2.99
N THR A 5 -6.38 -11.75 4.03
CA THR A 5 -7.80 -11.88 4.33
C THR A 5 -8.27 -10.85 5.35
N SER A 6 -7.34 -10.21 6.04
CA SER A 6 -7.69 -9.25 7.06
C SER A 6 -6.67 -8.13 7.09
N PHE A 7 -7.15 -6.91 7.17
CA PHE A 7 -6.25 -5.76 7.28
C PHE A 7 -5.51 -5.75 8.62
N GLU A 8 -6.00 -6.51 9.59
CA GLU A 8 -5.31 -6.60 10.86
C GLU A 8 -3.98 -7.33 10.74
N GLU A 9 -3.81 -8.13 9.69
CA GLU A 9 -2.58 -8.83 9.45
C GLU A 9 -1.51 -7.95 8.84
N LEU A 10 -1.89 -6.76 8.38
CA LEU A 10 -0.94 -5.85 7.77
C LEU A 10 -0.17 -5.10 8.85
N PRO A 11 1.10 -4.78 8.60
CA PRO A 11 1.84 -3.92 9.53
C PRO A 11 1.23 -2.53 9.54
N LEU A 12 1.51 -1.77 10.61
CA LEU A 12 1.03 -0.41 10.70
C LEU A 12 1.52 0.46 9.56
N VAL A 13 2.73 0.18 9.09
CA VAL A 13 3.33 0.91 7.99
C VAL A 13 3.78 -0.09 6.94
N LEU A 14 3.39 0.14 5.70
CA LEU A 14 3.75 -0.74 4.59
C LEU A 14 4.80 -0.06 3.71
N HIS A 15 5.62 -0.90 3.08
CA HIS A 15 6.48 -0.44 2.00
C HIS A 15 5.75 -0.67 0.68
N VAL A 16 6.31 -0.13 -0.40
CA VAL A 16 5.68 -0.32 -1.70
C VAL A 16 5.55 -1.79 -2.05
N LYS A 17 6.56 -2.57 -1.68
CA LYS A 17 6.52 -4.01 -1.91
C LYS A 17 5.34 -4.66 -1.19
N ASP A 18 5.14 -4.26 0.06
CA ASP A 18 4.03 -4.81 0.84
C ASP A 18 2.69 -4.38 0.26
N LEU A 19 2.62 -3.14 -0.21
CA LEU A 19 1.41 -2.64 -0.83
C LEU A 19 1.08 -3.43 -2.08
N ALA A 20 2.09 -3.70 -2.89
CA ALA A 20 1.88 -4.47 -4.12
C ALA A 20 1.33 -5.86 -3.81
N GLU A 21 1.87 -6.50 -2.79
CA GLU A 21 1.39 -7.82 -2.39
C GLU A 21 -0.03 -7.76 -1.84
N ALA A 22 -0.30 -6.75 -1.04
CA ALA A 22 -1.62 -6.61 -0.43
C ALA A 22 -2.71 -6.41 -1.48
N LEU A 23 -2.39 -5.68 -2.52
CA LEU A 23 -3.36 -5.38 -3.57
C LEU A 23 -3.25 -6.33 -4.76
N SER A 24 -2.29 -7.24 -4.73
CA SER A 24 -2.06 -8.20 -5.83
C SER A 24 -1.77 -7.47 -7.14
N ILE A 25 -0.96 -6.45 -7.07
CA ILE A 25 -0.55 -5.67 -8.24
C ILE A 25 0.96 -5.68 -8.35
N SER A 26 1.48 -5.24 -9.49
CA SER A 26 2.91 -5.16 -9.66
C SER A 26 3.49 -4.01 -8.86
N LYS A 27 4.80 -4.07 -8.61
CA LYS A 27 5.47 -2.98 -7.92
C LYS A 27 5.35 -1.68 -8.69
N ASN A 28 5.44 -1.74 -10.01
CA ASN A 28 5.33 -0.54 -10.82
C ASN A 28 3.98 0.13 -10.62
N THR A 29 2.93 -0.67 -10.59
CA THR A 29 1.60 -0.13 -10.36
C THR A 29 1.48 0.45 -8.95
N ALA A 30 2.06 -0.23 -7.97
CA ALA A 30 2.04 0.27 -6.60
C ALA A 30 2.77 1.60 -6.49
N TYR A 31 3.94 1.71 -7.13
CA TYR A 31 4.66 2.97 -7.15
C TYR A 31 3.84 4.08 -7.78
N ALA A 32 3.15 3.76 -8.87
CA ALA A 32 2.33 4.76 -9.54
C ALA A 32 1.22 5.27 -8.63
N LEU A 33 0.59 4.38 -7.89
CA LEU A 33 -0.47 4.76 -6.96
C LEU A 33 0.06 5.70 -5.88
N VAL A 34 1.25 5.40 -5.36
CA VAL A 34 1.85 6.20 -4.31
C VAL A 34 2.31 7.54 -4.85
N ARG A 35 2.97 7.53 -6.00
CA ARG A 35 3.52 8.74 -6.57
C ARG A 35 2.44 9.70 -7.05
N SER A 36 1.34 9.17 -7.52
CA SER A 36 0.24 10.02 -7.99
C SER A 36 -0.61 10.58 -6.86
N GLY A 37 -0.39 10.11 -5.65
CA GLY A 37 -1.15 10.60 -4.51
C GLY A 37 -2.47 9.91 -4.28
N GLN A 38 -2.77 8.88 -5.05
CA GLN A 38 -4.01 8.14 -4.85
C GLN A 38 -4.01 7.40 -3.53
N ILE A 39 -2.83 6.98 -3.09
CA ILE A 39 -2.66 6.37 -1.78
C ILE A 39 -1.71 7.26 -1.00
N ARG A 40 -2.15 7.71 0.15
CA ARG A 40 -1.35 8.58 0.98
C ARG A 40 -0.10 7.86 1.45
N SER A 41 1.04 8.52 1.40
CA SER A 41 2.29 7.94 1.84
C SER A 41 3.22 9.03 2.31
N ILE A 42 4.24 8.60 3.04
CA ILE A 42 5.28 9.49 3.53
C ILE A 42 6.58 9.00 2.93
N ARG A 43 7.28 9.89 2.24
CA ARG A 43 8.56 9.53 1.68
C ARG A 43 9.63 9.60 2.74
N THR A 44 10.35 8.51 2.90
CA THR A 44 11.42 8.42 3.88
C THR A 44 12.68 8.01 3.15
N GLY A 45 13.57 8.97 2.88
CA GLY A 45 14.76 8.67 2.14
C GLY A 45 14.43 8.18 0.74
N ARG A 46 14.79 6.94 0.44
CA ARG A 46 14.56 6.37 -0.88
C ARG A 46 13.29 5.55 -0.95
N THR A 47 12.59 5.41 0.13
CA THR A 47 11.42 4.56 0.17
C THR A 47 10.19 5.34 0.53
N TYR A 48 9.06 4.69 0.36
CA TYR A 48 7.78 5.25 0.78
C TYR A 48 7.27 4.44 1.94
N SER A 49 6.73 5.13 2.93
CA SER A 49 6.07 4.51 4.06
C SER A 49 4.59 4.77 3.92
N ILE A 50 3.81 3.72 3.82
CA ILE A 50 2.38 3.82 3.55
C ILE A 50 1.63 3.39 4.79
N PRO A 51 0.90 4.30 5.44
CA PRO A 51 0.13 3.91 6.62
C PRO A 51 -0.95 2.90 6.24
N LYS A 52 -1.17 1.94 7.11
CA LYS A 52 -2.21 0.94 6.87
C LYS A 52 -3.56 1.61 6.61
N ASP A 53 -3.85 2.66 7.34
CA ASP A 53 -5.12 3.39 7.18
C ASP A 53 -5.30 3.92 5.77
N ALA A 54 -4.21 4.34 5.14
CA ALA A 54 -4.30 4.87 3.79
C ALA A 54 -4.72 3.78 2.81
N VAL A 55 -4.22 2.57 3.01
CA VAL A 55 -4.58 1.44 2.16
C VAL A 55 -6.05 1.09 2.34
N ILE A 56 -6.50 1.04 3.58
CA ILE A 56 -7.88 0.72 3.87
C ILE A 56 -8.80 1.77 3.27
N LYS A 57 -8.44 3.03 3.42
CA LYS A 57 -9.24 4.11 2.88
C LYS A 57 -9.31 4.04 1.36
N TYR A 58 -8.19 3.75 0.72
CA TYR A 58 -8.16 3.62 -0.73
C TYR A 58 -9.12 2.53 -1.20
N LEU A 59 -9.08 1.38 -0.55
CA LEU A 59 -9.93 0.26 -0.92
C LEU A 59 -11.40 0.55 -0.64
N SER A 60 -11.67 1.34 0.39
CA SER A 60 -13.06 1.69 0.72
C SER A 60 -13.66 2.64 -0.29
N GLN A 61 -12.83 3.39 -0.98
CA GLN A 61 -13.29 4.35 -1.98
C GLN A 61 -13.44 3.73 -3.35
N ALA A 62 -12.87 2.56 -3.53
CA ALA A 62 -12.86 1.92 -4.85
C ALA A 62 -14.22 1.34 -5.26
#